data_7af9d77da7adea49ae282ec6156493e6
#
_entry.id   7af9d77da7adea49ae282ec6156493e6
#
_cell.length_a   1.000
_cell.length_b   1.000
_cell.length_c   1.000
_cell.angle_alpha   90.00
_cell.angle_beta   90.00
_cell.angle_gamma   90.00
#
_symmetry.space_group_name_H-M   'P 1'
#
loop_
_entity.id
_entity.type
_entity.pdbx_description
1 polymer ?
#
loop_
_entity_poly.entity_id
_entity_poly.type
_entity_poly.pdbx_seq_one_letter_code
_entity_poly.pdbx_strand_id
1 'polypeptide(L)'
;MSDFLFRGTLADLDPEIHELTRIEAERQVRKLIMIASESTAPMAVREALSSAFQNIYAEGYPDEETRWMSEEEILDYPARLSHYRRNSDPRYYKGVEYADTVEALARRRAAQAFAANGYSADQIYVNVQALSGGPANNAVYHALMALGETVLGMNLLFGGHLSHGSSVNRSGKWFNAVHYSVNPETQQLDYDQIRALALEHKPKMIIAGYSSYSWVPDWKKFREIADEVGTYFLADISHIGGLVAAGVVPSPVGYAHVVMSTTHKSLDGPRGAVLLTTDAAIAKKLDRAVFPGEQGGPHVNVFAGLALAFKLAQTEQFRQLQAQTVTNAVAMADQFQKRGLRVPFGGTDTHLINLDCNTIKGPDGAALSGDMASRILDIAGVVVNRNTIPGDKSAKDPSGIRLGTPWITQRGFDEAKSRQLADIIADVLLACAPHSVDTPRQGRQRRAKLDFDVLNNAKIKIRDLALAAGMDFEPATHGYPHFYYVDDVSAAGVFRLTGPRVRQMLDYAVSSDLSTLKPGSVQATGLSLPGADVSGTLACVAFDEYVLSVPAEGAARVATWLRDLSDGYVSFNLDGSADYSERRMPGPFTVMPSPQPSPAGRGSLVSADKPWFIGIQAGVQKEALPSF
;
A
#
# COMPACT_ATOMS: atom_id res chain seq x y z
N MET A 1 30.83 -31.35 -17.87
CA MET A 1 29.36 -31.38 -17.75
C MET A 1 28.89 -29.91 -17.82
N SER A 2 28.02 -29.60 -18.75
CA SER A 2 27.40 -28.29 -18.79
C SER A 2 26.50 -28.15 -17.56
N ASP A 3 26.67 -27.07 -16.80
CA ASP A 3 25.80 -26.75 -15.67
C ASP A 3 24.56 -26.04 -16.23
N PHE A 4 23.40 -26.65 -16.14
CA PHE A 4 22.14 -26.07 -16.62
C PHE A 4 21.48 -25.14 -15.61
N LEU A 5 21.99 -25.06 -14.39
CA LEU A 5 21.47 -24.16 -13.37
C LEU A 5 22.05 -22.77 -13.52
N PHE A 6 21.18 -21.78 -13.50
CA PHE A 6 21.59 -20.38 -13.37
C PHE A 6 22.14 -20.20 -11.95
N ARG A 7 23.46 -20.00 -11.84
CA ARG A 7 24.13 -19.85 -10.57
C ARG A 7 24.55 -18.40 -10.38
N GLY A 8 24.38 -17.91 -9.19
CA GLY A 8 24.70 -16.54 -8.81
C GLY A 8 23.60 -15.94 -7.93
N THR A 9 23.88 -14.78 -7.37
CA THR A 9 22.93 -13.97 -6.66
C THR A 9 22.07 -13.16 -7.63
N LEU A 10 21.03 -12.50 -7.15
CA LEU A 10 20.26 -11.56 -7.96
C LEU A 10 21.15 -10.46 -8.56
N ALA A 11 22.15 -9.98 -7.79
CA ALA A 11 23.12 -8.98 -8.25
C ALA A 11 24.01 -9.49 -9.40
N ASP A 12 24.31 -10.79 -9.44
CA ASP A 12 25.14 -11.39 -10.48
C ASP A 12 24.36 -11.66 -11.78
N LEU A 13 23.09 -12.02 -11.65
CA LEU A 13 22.27 -12.47 -12.79
C LEU A 13 21.41 -11.33 -13.38
N ASP A 14 20.95 -10.39 -12.56
CA ASP A 14 20.12 -9.27 -12.97
C ASP A 14 20.40 -8.06 -12.06
N PRO A 15 21.47 -7.30 -12.34
CA PRO A 15 21.83 -6.11 -11.56
C PRO A 15 20.71 -5.06 -11.52
N GLU A 16 19.92 -4.94 -12.58
CA GLU A 16 18.81 -3.97 -12.68
C GLU A 16 17.71 -4.29 -11.68
N ILE A 17 17.27 -5.55 -11.61
CA ILE A 17 16.26 -5.98 -10.63
C ILE A 17 16.83 -5.90 -9.21
N HIS A 18 18.11 -6.26 -9.02
CA HIS A 18 18.77 -6.11 -7.73
C HIS A 18 18.73 -4.65 -7.26
N GLU A 19 19.08 -3.70 -8.13
CA GLU A 19 19.07 -2.28 -7.80
C GLU A 19 17.65 -1.77 -7.53
N LEU A 20 16.65 -2.18 -8.31
CA LEU A 20 15.24 -1.82 -8.05
C LEU A 20 14.75 -2.29 -6.67
N THR A 21 15.15 -3.49 -6.23
CA THR A 21 14.79 -3.98 -4.90
C THR A 21 15.43 -3.14 -3.78
N ARG A 22 16.66 -2.66 -4.00
CA ARG A 22 17.36 -1.80 -3.06
C ARG A 22 16.77 -0.39 -2.99
N ILE A 23 16.44 0.20 -4.15
CA ILE A 23 15.75 1.49 -4.23
C ILE A 23 14.39 1.43 -3.54
N GLU A 24 13.64 0.34 -3.72
CA GLU A 24 12.35 0.17 -3.04
C GLU A 24 12.52 0.04 -1.52
N ALA A 25 13.53 -0.68 -1.05
CA ALA A 25 13.84 -0.77 0.38
C ALA A 25 14.19 0.62 0.96
N GLU A 26 15.02 1.40 0.26
CA GLU A 26 15.33 2.78 0.65
C GLU A 26 14.07 3.66 0.68
N ARG A 27 13.20 3.56 -0.34
CA ARG A 27 11.93 4.29 -0.37
C ARG A 27 11.06 3.99 0.86
N GLN A 28 10.96 2.72 1.25
CA GLN A 28 10.16 2.31 2.41
C GLN A 28 10.71 2.83 3.74
N VAL A 29 12.01 3.01 3.86
CA VAL A 29 12.61 3.61 5.05
C VAL A 29 12.43 5.12 5.08
N ARG A 30 12.59 5.78 3.95
CA ARG A 30 12.59 7.25 3.86
C ARG A 30 11.20 7.87 3.87
N LYS A 31 10.17 7.15 3.39
CA LYS A 31 8.77 7.61 3.42
C LYS A 31 8.01 7.08 4.64
N LEU A 32 7.03 7.82 5.08
CA LEU A 32 6.04 7.36 6.07
C LEU A 32 4.85 6.78 5.32
N ILE A 33 4.78 5.45 5.28
CA ILE A 33 3.73 4.73 4.57
C ILE A 33 2.50 4.63 5.47
N MET A 34 1.40 5.19 5.00
CA MET A 34 0.12 5.21 5.69
C MET A 34 -1.01 4.59 4.86
N ILE A 35 -0.69 3.72 3.94
CA ILE A 35 -1.70 2.91 3.25
C ILE A 35 -2.30 1.93 4.25
N ALA A 36 -3.60 2.05 4.52
CA ALA A 36 -4.27 1.27 5.56
C ALA A 36 -4.21 -0.25 5.38
N SER A 37 -3.93 -0.72 4.16
CA SER A 37 -3.79 -2.14 3.80
C SER A 37 -2.33 -2.60 3.71
N GLU A 38 -1.38 -1.78 4.14
CA GLU A 38 0.04 -2.10 4.11
C GLU A 38 0.63 -2.16 5.52
N SER A 39 1.51 -3.14 5.71
CA SER A 39 2.32 -3.33 6.89
C SER A 39 3.67 -3.91 6.47
N THR A 40 4.68 -3.80 7.31
CA THR A 40 5.95 -4.46 7.05
C THR A 40 5.91 -5.89 7.60
N ALA A 41 6.03 -6.89 6.71
CA ALA A 41 6.16 -8.27 7.14
C ALA A 41 7.53 -8.44 7.83
N PRO A 42 7.58 -9.05 9.04
CA PRO A 42 8.84 -9.32 9.74
C PRO A 42 9.87 -10.03 8.85
N MET A 43 11.16 -9.76 9.07
CA MET A 43 12.24 -10.38 8.27
C MET A 43 12.10 -11.90 8.22
N ALA A 44 11.83 -12.54 9.34
CA ALA A 44 11.66 -13.99 9.41
C ALA A 44 10.50 -14.53 8.55
N VAL A 45 9.42 -13.74 8.37
CA VAL A 45 8.34 -14.09 7.42
C VAL A 45 8.87 -14.03 5.98
N ARG A 46 9.69 -13.02 5.65
CA ARG A 46 10.31 -12.89 4.31
C ARG A 46 11.31 -14.02 4.05
N GLU A 47 12.08 -14.44 5.05
CA GLU A 47 12.96 -15.61 4.96
C GLU A 47 12.17 -16.89 4.68
N ALA A 48 11.05 -17.11 5.38
CA ALA A 48 10.18 -18.25 5.14
C ALA A 48 9.65 -18.29 3.69
N LEU A 49 9.34 -17.13 3.11
CA LEU A 49 8.86 -17.01 1.74
C LEU A 49 9.93 -17.36 0.69
N SER A 50 11.20 -17.14 0.99
CA SER A 50 12.34 -17.48 0.10
C SER A 50 12.89 -18.88 0.33
N SER A 51 12.22 -19.70 1.15
CA SER A 51 12.66 -21.07 1.47
C SER A 51 12.46 -22.06 0.33
N ALA A 52 13.09 -23.24 0.44
CA ALA A 52 12.97 -24.33 -0.52
C ALA A 52 11.53 -24.84 -0.73
N PHE A 53 10.59 -24.50 0.14
CA PHE A 53 9.17 -24.77 -0.06
C PHE A 53 8.60 -24.11 -1.33
N GLN A 54 9.25 -23.09 -1.86
CA GLN A 54 8.92 -22.50 -3.17
C GLN A 54 8.93 -23.52 -4.31
N ASN A 55 9.72 -24.58 -4.20
CA ASN A 55 9.92 -25.56 -5.25
C ASN A 55 8.89 -26.70 -5.26
N ILE A 56 8.00 -26.76 -4.23
CA ILE A 56 7.14 -27.91 -3.97
C ILE A 56 5.75 -27.71 -4.59
N TYR A 57 5.25 -28.76 -5.24
CA TYR A 57 3.88 -28.86 -5.76
C TYR A 57 3.07 -29.79 -4.84
N ALA A 58 1.95 -29.30 -4.28
CA ALA A 58 1.23 -30.01 -3.22
C ALA A 58 -0.31 -29.86 -3.33
N GLU A 59 -0.89 -30.19 -4.49
CA GLU A 59 -2.35 -30.17 -4.67
C GLU A 59 -3.05 -31.16 -3.75
N GLY A 60 -4.11 -30.70 -3.11
CA GLY A 60 -4.86 -31.43 -2.10
C GLY A 60 -4.64 -30.85 -0.69
N TYR A 61 -4.90 -31.65 0.29
CA TYR A 61 -4.84 -31.28 1.71
C TYR A 61 -4.11 -32.34 2.51
N PRO A 62 -3.51 -32.00 3.68
CA PRO A 62 -3.01 -33.00 4.62
C PRO A 62 -4.15 -33.85 5.18
N ASP A 63 -3.80 -34.97 5.82
CA ASP A 63 -4.78 -35.83 6.50
C ASP A 63 -5.70 -35.05 7.43
N GLU A 64 -7.00 -35.39 7.41
CA GLU A 64 -8.03 -34.70 8.19
C GLU A 64 -7.74 -34.70 9.69
N GLU A 65 -7.17 -35.78 10.20
CA GLU A 65 -6.79 -35.91 11.63
C GLU A 65 -5.77 -34.87 12.08
N THR A 66 -4.95 -34.30 11.16
CA THR A 66 -4.01 -33.23 11.49
C THR A 66 -4.70 -31.94 12.02
N ARG A 67 -6.01 -31.79 11.77
CA ARG A 67 -6.77 -30.64 12.31
C ARG A 67 -6.86 -30.64 13.83
N TRP A 68 -6.83 -31.81 14.42
CA TRP A 68 -7.06 -32.03 15.85
C TRP A 68 -5.77 -32.23 16.63
N MET A 69 -4.65 -32.35 15.94
CA MET A 69 -3.34 -32.50 16.57
C MET A 69 -2.91 -31.21 17.27
N SER A 70 -2.24 -31.39 18.42
CA SER A 70 -1.49 -30.32 19.05
C SER A 70 -0.28 -29.91 18.19
N GLU A 71 0.32 -28.75 18.48
CA GLU A 71 1.57 -28.36 17.79
C GLU A 71 2.68 -29.37 18.06
N GLU A 72 2.77 -29.95 19.25
CA GLU A 72 3.76 -30.95 19.60
C GLU A 72 3.61 -32.23 18.76
N GLU A 73 2.37 -32.70 18.57
CA GLU A 73 2.08 -33.85 17.71
C GLU A 73 2.37 -33.56 16.23
N ILE A 74 2.05 -32.37 15.74
CA ILE A 74 2.37 -31.96 14.34
C ILE A 74 3.87 -31.89 14.12
N LEU A 75 4.64 -31.46 15.13
CA LEU A 75 6.10 -31.29 15.07
C LEU A 75 6.89 -32.54 15.45
N ASP A 76 6.24 -33.63 15.85
CA ASP A 76 6.89 -34.92 16.02
C ASP A 76 7.24 -35.53 14.65
N TYR A 77 8.29 -34.99 14.02
CA TYR A 77 8.72 -35.38 12.68
C TYR A 77 8.93 -36.91 12.51
N PRO A 78 9.57 -37.64 13.46
CA PRO A 78 9.72 -39.09 13.36
C PRO A 78 8.37 -39.81 13.27
N ALA A 79 7.41 -39.47 14.12
CA ALA A 79 6.08 -40.07 14.12
C ALA A 79 5.31 -39.69 12.83
N ARG A 80 5.29 -38.42 12.45
CA ARG A 80 4.63 -37.92 11.23
C ARG A 80 5.20 -38.57 9.97
N LEU A 81 6.52 -38.67 9.87
CA LEU A 81 7.18 -39.30 8.74
C LEU A 81 6.88 -40.80 8.65
N SER A 82 6.82 -41.49 9.80
CA SER A 82 6.44 -42.91 9.84
C SER A 82 5.00 -43.15 9.38
N HIS A 83 4.07 -42.29 9.82
CA HIS A 83 2.68 -42.27 9.39
C HIS A 83 2.57 -42.03 7.88
N TYR A 84 3.21 -40.97 7.38
CA TYR A 84 3.23 -40.60 5.96
C TYR A 84 3.76 -41.76 5.08
N ARG A 85 4.87 -42.39 5.46
CA ARG A 85 5.44 -43.51 4.68
C ARG A 85 4.52 -44.70 4.59
N ARG A 86 3.74 -44.96 5.62
CA ARG A 86 2.81 -46.10 5.64
C ARG A 86 1.48 -45.79 4.94
N ASN A 87 0.87 -44.69 5.26
CA ASN A 87 -0.50 -44.37 4.88
C ASN A 87 -0.55 -43.40 3.70
N SER A 88 0.52 -42.58 3.53
CA SER A 88 0.51 -41.43 2.64
C SER A 88 -0.59 -40.42 3.06
N ASP A 89 -0.79 -39.43 2.27
CA ASP A 89 -1.86 -38.45 2.43
C ASP A 89 -2.79 -38.44 1.20
N PRO A 90 -3.93 -37.75 1.27
CA PRO A 90 -4.85 -37.63 0.16
C PRO A 90 -4.38 -36.71 -0.96
N ARG A 91 -3.21 -36.06 -0.88
CA ARG A 91 -2.70 -35.19 -1.94
C ARG A 91 -2.38 -35.96 -3.22
N TYR A 92 -2.50 -35.30 -4.36
CA TYR A 92 -2.16 -35.91 -5.65
C TYR A 92 -0.66 -36.23 -5.79
N TYR A 93 0.19 -35.43 -5.15
CA TYR A 93 1.66 -35.54 -5.21
C TYR A 93 2.20 -36.26 -3.98
N LYS A 94 3.31 -36.95 -4.15
CA LYS A 94 4.07 -37.61 -3.08
C LYS A 94 5.40 -36.90 -2.87
N GLY A 95 6.07 -37.12 -1.76
CA GLY A 95 7.26 -36.35 -1.35
C GLY A 95 6.91 -34.99 -0.79
N VAL A 96 5.75 -34.88 -0.15
CA VAL A 96 5.17 -33.62 0.38
C VAL A 96 4.98 -33.66 1.90
N GLU A 97 5.64 -34.59 2.59
CA GLU A 97 5.55 -34.82 4.03
C GLU A 97 5.79 -33.55 4.87
N TYR A 98 6.71 -32.69 4.42
CA TYR A 98 6.97 -31.42 5.12
C TYR A 98 5.99 -30.33 4.67
N ALA A 99 5.45 -30.38 3.46
CA ALA A 99 4.35 -29.53 3.04
C ALA A 99 3.09 -29.78 3.88
N ASP A 100 2.78 -31.06 4.18
CA ASP A 100 1.69 -31.44 5.07
C ASP A 100 1.91 -30.89 6.48
N THR A 101 3.11 -31.07 7.02
CA THR A 101 3.47 -30.60 8.35
C THR A 101 3.33 -29.08 8.47
N VAL A 102 3.85 -28.33 7.51
CA VAL A 102 3.82 -26.86 7.60
C VAL A 102 2.41 -26.30 7.35
N GLU A 103 1.60 -26.94 6.49
CA GLU A 103 0.19 -26.54 6.32
C GLU A 103 -0.63 -26.86 7.56
N ALA A 104 -0.48 -28.07 8.13
CA ALA A 104 -1.15 -28.45 9.39
C ALA A 104 -0.81 -27.47 10.52
N LEU A 105 0.47 -27.11 10.64
CA LEU A 105 0.93 -26.13 11.63
C LEU A 105 0.33 -24.74 11.42
N ALA A 106 0.27 -24.27 10.16
CA ALA A 106 -0.35 -22.98 9.83
C ALA A 106 -1.84 -22.96 10.18
N ARG A 107 -2.56 -24.04 9.85
CA ARG A 107 -3.98 -24.22 10.18
C ARG A 107 -4.21 -24.23 11.70
N ARG A 108 -3.40 -24.97 12.44
CA ARG A 108 -3.48 -25.05 13.91
C ARG A 108 -3.26 -23.70 14.56
N ARG A 109 -2.22 -23.00 14.19
CA ARG A 109 -1.89 -21.68 14.73
C ARG A 109 -2.91 -20.61 14.35
N ALA A 110 -3.50 -20.69 13.15
CA ALA A 110 -4.60 -19.82 12.77
C ALA A 110 -5.83 -20.07 13.65
N ALA A 111 -6.21 -21.33 13.89
CA ALA A 111 -7.31 -21.67 14.78
C ALA A 111 -7.08 -21.14 16.22
N GLN A 112 -5.84 -21.24 16.71
CA GLN A 112 -5.47 -20.69 18.03
C GLN A 112 -5.55 -19.16 18.07
N ALA A 113 -5.00 -18.48 17.04
CA ALA A 113 -4.97 -17.02 16.98
C ALA A 113 -6.37 -16.39 16.88
N PHE A 114 -7.33 -17.10 16.30
CA PHE A 114 -8.71 -16.62 16.13
C PHE A 114 -9.72 -17.23 17.10
N ALA A 115 -9.28 -18.05 18.07
CA ALA A 115 -10.16 -18.62 19.09
C ALA A 115 -10.79 -17.48 19.92
N ALA A 116 -12.14 -17.45 19.93
CA ALA A 116 -12.89 -16.38 20.57
C ALA A 116 -14.34 -16.78 20.86
N ASN A 117 -15.04 -15.98 21.65
CA ASN A 117 -16.49 -16.12 21.93
C ASN A 117 -16.88 -17.53 22.42
N GLY A 118 -16.00 -18.18 23.18
CA GLY A 118 -16.23 -19.52 23.71
C GLY A 118 -15.87 -20.66 22.76
N TYR A 119 -15.43 -20.38 21.54
CA TYR A 119 -14.91 -21.38 20.61
C TYR A 119 -13.41 -21.57 20.80
N SER A 120 -13.01 -22.80 21.13
CA SER A 120 -11.60 -23.20 21.20
C SER A 120 -11.04 -23.45 19.79
N ALA A 121 -9.71 -23.54 19.68
CA ALA A 121 -9.02 -23.88 18.43
C ALA A 121 -9.51 -25.22 17.82
N ASP A 122 -9.92 -26.18 18.65
CA ASP A 122 -10.41 -27.49 18.20
C ASP A 122 -11.81 -27.42 17.55
N GLN A 123 -12.52 -26.32 17.71
CA GLN A 123 -13.84 -26.10 17.13
C GLN A 123 -13.80 -25.23 15.87
N ILE A 124 -12.62 -24.76 15.46
CA ILE A 124 -12.43 -23.87 14.30
C ILE A 124 -11.76 -24.63 13.18
N TYR A 125 -12.47 -24.76 12.06
CA TYR A 125 -11.94 -25.29 10.80
C TYR A 125 -11.25 -24.16 10.02
N VAL A 126 -10.07 -24.44 9.50
CA VAL A 126 -9.22 -23.44 8.84
C VAL A 126 -8.80 -23.92 7.46
N ASN A 127 -8.88 -23.04 6.46
CA ASN A 127 -8.23 -23.18 5.16
C ASN A 127 -7.23 -22.04 4.96
N VAL A 128 -5.96 -22.36 4.67
CA VAL A 128 -4.86 -21.41 4.47
C VAL A 128 -4.37 -21.34 3.01
N GLN A 129 -5.04 -22.04 2.09
CA GLN A 129 -4.59 -22.14 0.70
C GLN A 129 -5.06 -20.99 -0.19
N ALA A 130 -6.01 -20.15 0.26
CA ALA A 130 -6.51 -19.05 -0.54
C ALA A 130 -5.40 -18.03 -0.85
N LEU A 131 -5.16 -17.75 -2.13
CA LEU A 131 -4.04 -16.94 -2.62
C LEU A 131 -4.12 -15.46 -2.22
N SER A 132 -5.31 -14.91 -2.03
CA SER A 132 -5.57 -13.56 -1.55
C SER A 132 -7.05 -13.35 -1.22
N GLY A 133 -7.45 -12.17 -0.73
CA GLY A 133 -8.82 -11.88 -0.30
C GLY A 133 -9.87 -12.05 -1.42
N GLY A 134 -9.62 -11.57 -2.63
CA GLY A 134 -10.55 -11.74 -3.75
C GLY A 134 -10.80 -13.20 -4.11
N PRO A 135 -9.76 -14.04 -4.34
CA PRO A 135 -9.90 -15.49 -4.49
C PRO A 135 -10.58 -16.18 -3.31
N ALA A 136 -10.29 -15.76 -2.07
CA ALA A 136 -10.93 -16.32 -0.88
C ALA A 136 -12.45 -16.07 -0.88
N ASN A 137 -12.88 -14.83 -1.16
CA ASN A 137 -14.30 -14.50 -1.27
C ASN A 137 -14.96 -15.26 -2.44
N ASN A 138 -14.27 -15.41 -3.58
CA ASN A 138 -14.79 -16.22 -4.69
C ASN A 138 -14.97 -17.69 -4.29
N ALA A 139 -14.04 -18.26 -3.52
CA ALA A 139 -14.18 -19.62 -3.02
C ALA A 139 -15.37 -19.76 -2.05
N VAL A 140 -15.63 -18.75 -1.20
CA VAL A 140 -16.82 -18.75 -0.34
C VAL A 140 -18.11 -18.71 -1.17
N TYR A 141 -18.15 -17.88 -2.21
CA TYR A 141 -19.32 -17.84 -3.12
C TYR A 141 -19.49 -19.18 -3.84
N HIS A 142 -18.41 -19.73 -4.38
CA HIS A 142 -18.44 -21.04 -5.03
C HIS A 142 -18.94 -22.15 -4.10
N ALA A 143 -18.55 -22.12 -2.83
CA ALA A 143 -18.92 -23.11 -1.84
C ALA A 143 -20.41 -23.06 -1.45
N LEU A 144 -20.98 -21.85 -1.38
CA LEU A 144 -22.25 -21.61 -0.67
C LEU A 144 -23.35 -21.00 -1.54
N MET A 145 -23.06 -20.59 -2.77
CA MET A 145 -24.00 -19.91 -3.65
C MET A 145 -24.03 -20.54 -5.04
N ALA A 146 -25.21 -20.51 -5.67
CA ALA A 146 -25.37 -20.75 -7.10
C ALA A 146 -25.27 -19.43 -7.90
N LEU A 147 -24.87 -19.52 -9.18
CA LEU A 147 -24.83 -18.37 -10.06
C LEU A 147 -26.20 -17.69 -10.17
N GLY A 148 -26.23 -16.37 -10.13
CA GLY A 148 -27.45 -15.58 -10.19
C GLY A 148 -28.16 -15.38 -8.84
N GLU A 149 -27.76 -16.06 -7.77
CA GLU A 149 -28.30 -15.80 -6.43
C GLU A 149 -27.91 -14.40 -5.92
N THR A 150 -28.67 -13.89 -4.96
CA THR A 150 -28.48 -12.53 -4.46
C THR A 150 -27.42 -12.48 -3.36
N VAL A 151 -26.53 -11.52 -3.44
CA VAL A 151 -25.57 -11.14 -2.39
C VAL A 151 -25.87 -9.73 -1.90
N LEU A 152 -25.87 -9.53 -0.57
CA LEU A 152 -26.04 -8.23 0.07
C LEU A 152 -24.73 -7.81 0.72
N GLY A 153 -24.11 -6.75 0.21
CA GLY A 153 -22.85 -6.21 0.70
C GLY A 153 -22.86 -4.69 0.80
N MET A 154 -21.85 -4.11 1.44
CA MET A 154 -21.73 -2.66 1.49
C MET A 154 -21.37 -2.08 0.13
N ASN A 155 -22.00 -0.95 -0.22
CA ASN A 155 -21.67 -0.21 -1.43
C ASN A 155 -20.23 0.29 -1.40
N LEU A 156 -19.53 0.18 -2.54
CA LEU A 156 -18.14 0.60 -2.70
C LEU A 156 -17.89 2.06 -2.31
N LEU A 157 -18.86 2.96 -2.59
CA LEU A 157 -18.76 4.39 -2.29
C LEU A 157 -18.76 4.70 -0.78
N PHE A 158 -19.26 3.78 0.04
CA PHE A 158 -19.34 3.91 1.49
C PHE A 158 -18.31 3.06 2.24
N GLY A 159 -17.38 2.46 1.52
CA GLY A 159 -16.30 1.68 2.11
C GLY A 159 -16.33 0.18 1.88
N GLY A 160 -17.26 -0.32 1.07
CA GLY A 160 -17.30 -1.73 0.65
C GLY A 160 -16.05 -2.13 -0.16
N HIS A 161 -15.88 -3.44 -0.37
CA HIS A 161 -14.79 -3.97 -1.18
C HIS A 161 -15.29 -4.37 -2.58
N LEU A 162 -14.40 -4.34 -3.57
CA LEU A 162 -14.74 -4.74 -4.96
C LEU A 162 -15.37 -6.14 -5.03
N SER A 163 -14.86 -7.10 -4.25
CA SER A 163 -15.38 -8.46 -4.22
C SER A 163 -16.70 -8.65 -3.45
N HIS A 164 -17.32 -7.57 -2.97
CA HIS A 164 -18.63 -7.60 -2.29
C HIS A 164 -19.79 -7.18 -3.21
N GLY A 165 -19.71 -7.54 -4.49
CA GLY A 165 -20.78 -7.30 -5.46
C GLY A 165 -20.55 -6.11 -6.40
N SER A 166 -19.32 -5.54 -6.48
CA SER A 166 -19.06 -4.45 -7.44
C SER A 166 -19.24 -4.93 -8.88
N SER A 167 -19.91 -4.13 -9.72
CA SER A 167 -20.20 -4.43 -11.13
C SER A 167 -18.96 -4.67 -12.01
N VAL A 168 -17.80 -4.17 -11.60
CA VAL A 168 -16.52 -4.41 -12.30
C VAL A 168 -15.83 -5.68 -11.82
N ASN A 169 -16.30 -6.30 -10.73
CA ASN A 169 -15.74 -7.51 -10.15
C ASN A 169 -16.58 -8.75 -10.55
N ARG A 170 -15.97 -9.94 -10.46
CA ARG A 170 -16.62 -11.23 -10.67
C ARG A 170 -17.91 -11.36 -9.83
N SER A 171 -17.87 -10.94 -8.57
CA SER A 171 -19.01 -11.02 -7.66
C SER A 171 -20.23 -10.23 -8.15
N GLY A 172 -20.05 -9.04 -8.72
CA GLY A 172 -21.14 -8.27 -9.28
C GLY A 172 -21.54 -8.64 -10.72
N LYS A 173 -20.75 -9.52 -11.40
CA LYS A 173 -21.09 -10.03 -12.73
C LYS A 173 -21.83 -11.36 -12.68
N TRP A 174 -21.59 -12.18 -11.67
CA TRP A 174 -22.13 -13.53 -11.56
C TRP A 174 -23.30 -13.65 -10.60
N PHE A 175 -23.44 -12.68 -9.69
CA PHE A 175 -24.49 -12.67 -8.68
C PHE A 175 -25.35 -11.40 -8.82
N ASN A 176 -26.56 -11.47 -8.32
CA ASN A 176 -27.42 -10.31 -8.18
C ASN A 176 -26.97 -9.52 -6.94
N ALA A 177 -26.21 -8.45 -7.15
CA ALA A 177 -25.63 -7.67 -6.07
C ALA A 177 -26.59 -6.56 -5.60
N VAL A 178 -26.97 -6.63 -4.34
CA VAL A 178 -27.71 -5.59 -3.61
C VAL A 178 -26.76 -4.95 -2.62
N HIS A 179 -26.86 -3.62 -2.44
CA HIS A 179 -25.93 -2.89 -1.61
C HIS A 179 -26.63 -2.10 -0.50
N TYR A 180 -26.13 -2.25 0.73
CA TYR A 180 -26.47 -1.35 1.82
C TYR A 180 -25.46 -0.20 1.92
N SER A 181 -25.84 0.86 2.62
CA SER A 181 -25.05 2.06 2.85
C SER A 181 -24.98 2.40 4.33
N VAL A 182 -24.35 3.52 4.64
CA VAL A 182 -24.41 4.12 5.97
C VAL A 182 -25.61 5.06 6.06
N ASN A 183 -26.07 5.32 7.27
CA ASN A 183 -27.05 6.36 7.54
C ASN A 183 -26.49 7.73 7.09
N PRO A 184 -27.21 8.53 6.30
CA PRO A 184 -26.69 9.78 5.74
C PRO A 184 -26.39 10.85 6.78
N GLU A 185 -27.05 10.83 7.93
CA GLU A 185 -26.87 11.82 8.99
C GLU A 185 -25.74 11.44 9.93
N THR A 186 -25.75 10.20 10.44
CA THR A 186 -24.76 9.72 11.40
C THR A 186 -23.51 9.19 10.74
N GLN A 187 -23.57 8.82 9.47
CA GLN A 187 -22.54 8.11 8.73
C GLN A 187 -22.11 6.78 9.38
N GLN A 188 -22.96 6.22 10.25
CA GLN A 188 -22.81 4.89 10.85
C GLN A 188 -23.62 3.85 10.07
N LEU A 189 -23.28 2.56 10.26
CA LEU A 189 -24.08 1.46 9.72
C LEU A 189 -25.52 1.56 10.17
N ASP A 190 -26.44 1.47 9.21
CA ASP A 190 -27.87 1.45 9.43
C ASP A 190 -28.40 0.00 9.42
N TYR A 191 -28.45 -0.61 10.58
CA TYR A 191 -28.88 -2.00 10.73
C TYR A 191 -30.35 -2.22 10.38
N ASP A 192 -31.21 -1.19 10.55
CA ASP A 192 -32.62 -1.27 10.13
C ASP A 192 -32.74 -1.27 8.60
N GLN A 193 -31.93 -0.46 7.90
CA GLN A 193 -31.82 -0.50 6.45
C GLN A 193 -31.31 -1.87 5.97
N ILE A 194 -30.25 -2.40 6.60
CA ILE A 194 -29.67 -3.71 6.25
C ILE A 194 -30.73 -4.80 6.41
N ARG A 195 -31.49 -4.79 7.51
CA ARG A 195 -32.58 -5.73 7.78
C ARG A 195 -33.70 -5.61 6.75
N ALA A 196 -34.14 -4.39 6.43
CA ALA A 196 -35.15 -4.13 5.42
C ALA A 196 -34.75 -4.69 4.04
N LEU A 197 -33.53 -4.42 3.59
CA LEU A 197 -32.98 -4.95 2.34
C LEU A 197 -32.88 -6.48 2.35
N ALA A 198 -32.51 -7.08 3.48
CA ALA A 198 -32.43 -8.52 3.63
C ALA A 198 -33.80 -9.18 3.52
N LEU A 199 -34.83 -8.60 4.14
CA LEU A 199 -36.21 -9.07 4.06
C LEU A 199 -36.80 -8.93 2.64
N GLU A 200 -36.52 -7.81 1.97
CA GLU A 200 -37.01 -7.53 0.62
C GLU A 200 -36.36 -8.45 -0.43
N HIS A 201 -35.04 -8.52 -0.42
CA HIS A 201 -34.28 -9.19 -1.48
C HIS A 201 -33.93 -10.64 -1.17
N LYS A 202 -34.10 -11.11 0.06
CA LYS A 202 -33.80 -12.48 0.53
C LYS A 202 -32.46 -13.00 0.00
N PRO A 203 -31.36 -12.31 0.30
CA PRO A 203 -30.06 -12.67 -0.24
C PRO A 203 -29.66 -14.08 0.22
N LYS A 204 -28.88 -14.78 -0.59
CA LYS A 204 -28.27 -16.04 -0.21
C LYS A 204 -27.09 -15.83 0.76
N MET A 205 -26.48 -14.65 0.69
CA MET A 205 -25.36 -14.27 1.56
C MET A 205 -25.41 -12.78 1.90
N ILE A 206 -25.19 -12.47 3.18
CA ILE A 206 -24.90 -11.13 3.67
C ILE A 206 -23.42 -11.05 3.98
N ILE A 207 -22.76 -9.95 3.57
CA ILE A 207 -21.34 -9.71 3.80
C ILE A 207 -21.18 -8.47 4.67
N ALA A 208 -20.48 -8.62 5.78
CA ALA A 208 -19.99 -7.51 6.58
C ALA A 208 -18.46 -7.51 6.58
N GLY A 209 -17.88 -6.32 6.43
CA GLY A 209 -16.45 -6.10 6.31
C GLY A 209 -16.13 -5.03 5.27
N TYR A 210 -15.10 -4.25 5.49
CA TYR A 210 -14.97 -2.97 4.83
C TYR A 210 -13.52 -2.66 4.49
N SER A 211 -13.34 -1.89 3.41
CA SER A 211 -12.04 -1.39 2.98
C SER A 211 -11.73 -0.01 3.55
N SER A 212 -12.76 0.79 3.84
CA SER A 212 -12.58 2.17 4.28
C SER A 212 -13.64 2.69 5.26
N TYR A 213 -14.57 1.88 5.70
CA TYR A 213 -15.41 2.21 6.85
C TYR A 213 -14.58 2.05 8.14
N SER A 214 -14.57 3.06 9.00
CA SER A 214 -13.59 3.16 10.09
C SER A 214 -14.05 2.55 11.43
N TRP A 215 -15.28 2.03 11.51
CA TRP A 215 -15.81 1.41 12.72
C TRP A 215 -15.96 -0.11 12.59
N VAL A 216 -15.79 -0.79 13.71
CA VAL A 216 -16.05 -2.23 13.80
C VAL A 216 -17.56 -2.49 13.72
N PRO A 217 -18.03 -3.43 12.88
CA PRO A 217 -19.44 -3.78 12.83
C PRO A 217 -19.90 -4.54 14.08
N ASP A 218 -21.18 -4.44 14.39
CA ASP A 218 -21.84 -5.31 15.36
C ASP A 218 -22.13 -6.67 14.70
N TRP A 219 -21.24 -7.64 14.96
CA TRP A 219 -21.34 -8.99 14.39
C TRP A 219 -22.62 -9.72 14.80
N LYS A 220 -23.10 -9.46 16.03
CA LYS A 220 -24.31 -10.07 16.56
C LYS A 220 -25.55 -9.61 15.79
N LYS A 221 -25.67 -8.31 15.51
CA LYS A 221 -26.77 -7.77 14.70
C LYS A 221 -26.76 -8.33 13.28
N PHE A 222 -25.61 -8.46 12.65
CA PHE A 222 -25.53 -9.11 11.34
C PHE A 222 -25.97 -10.56 11.39
N ARG A 223 -25.61 -11.29 12.46
CA ARG A 223 -26.05 -12.67 12.65
C ARG A 223 -27.56 -12.75 12.85
N GLU A 224 -28.14 -11.92 13.68
CA GLU A 224 -29.59 -11.87 13.92
C GLU A 224 -30.37 -11.62 12.63
N ILE A 225 -29.90 -10.66 11.79
CA ILE A 225 -30.50 -10.40 10.47
C ILE A 225 -30.36 -11.63 9.55
N ALA A 226 -29.20 -12.26 9.53
CA ALA A 226 -28.95 -13.44 8.71
C ALA A 226 -29.85 -14.61 9.10
N ASP A 227 -30.03 -14.86 10.38
CA ASP A 227 -30.90 -15.91 10.91
C ASP A 227 -32.36 -15.63 10.59
N GLU A 228 -32.83 -14.38 10.70
CA GLU A 228 -34.19 -13.97 10.40
C GLU A 228 -34.63 -14.31 8.95
N VAL A 229 -33.71 -14.14 8.00
CA VAL A 229 -34.00 -14.42 6.57
C VAL A 229 -33.46 -15.77 6.08
N GLY A 230 -32.79 -16.54 6.93
CA GLY A 230 -32.26 -17.87 6.61
C GLY A 230 -31.09 -17.83 5.61
N THR A 231 -30.17 -16.87 5.73
CA THR A 231 -29.06 -16.63 4.82
C THR A 231 -27.70 -16.93 5.44
N TYR A 232 -26.66 -17.12 4.61
CA TYR A 232 -25.29 -17.18 5.09
C TYR A 232 -24.79 -15.77 5.47
N PHE A 233 -23.95 -15.73 6.50
CA PHE A 233 -23.24 -14.53 6.91
C PHE A 233 -21.72 -14.73 6.73
N LEU A 234 -21.11 -13.92 5.85
CA LEU A 234 -19.67 -13.83 5.64
C LEU A 234 -19.13 -12.58 6.34
N ALA A 235 -18.20 -12.77 7.27
CA ALA A 235 -17.43 -11.67 7.86
C ALA A 235 -16.06 -11.55 7.16
N ASP A 236 -15.87 -10.52 6.34
CA ASP A 236 -14.60 -10.19 5.72
C ASP A 236 -13.85 -9.20 6.63
N ILE A 237 -12.99 -9.76 7.50
CA ILE A 237 -12.18 -8.98 8.44
C ILE A 237 -10.80 -8.62 7.90
N SER A 238 -10.60 -8.66 6.59
CA SER A 238 -9.29 -8.46 5.96
C SER A 238 -8.52 -7.23 6.44
N HIS A 239 -9.20 -6.12 6.71
CA HIS A 239 -8.55 -4.93 7.24
C HIS A 239 -8.24 -5.02 8.74
N ILE A 240 -9.09 -5.65 9.51
CA ILE A 240 -8.98 -5.71 10.97
C ILE A 240 -8.55 -7.09 11.50
N GLY A 241 -8.09 -8.00 10.62
CA GLY A 241 -7.72 -9.36 11.01
C GLY A 241 -6.68 -9.44 12.11
N GLY A 242 -5.67 -8.56 12.10
CA GLY A 242 -4.68 -8.45 13.17
C GLY A 242 -5.28 -7.92 14.48
N LEU A 243 -6.18 -6.95 14.42
CA LEU A 243 -6.89 -6.41 15.58
C LEU A 243 -7.78 -7.46 16.23
N VAL A 244 -8.47 -8.28 15.40
CA VAL A 244 -9.30 -9.41 15.87
C VAL A 244 -8.45 -10.49 16.49
N ALA A 245 -7.38 -10.93 15.83
CA ALA A 245 -6.47 -11.95 16.34
C ALA A 245 -5.80 -11.53 17.65
N ALA A 246 -5.49 -10.25 17.80
CA ALA A 246 -4.94 -9.66 19.03
C ALA A 246 -6.00 -9.46 20.15
N GLY A 247 -7.28 -9.67 19.86
CA GLY A 247 -8.36 -9.42 20.82
C GLY A 247 -8.57 -7.93 21.15
N VAL A 248 -8.10 -7.02 20.29
CA VAL A 248 -8.23 -5.56 20.46
C VAL A 248 -9.62 -5.09 20.05
N VAL A 249 -10.23 -5.78 19.09
CA VAL A 249 -11.61 -5.53 18.65
C VAL A 249 -12.43 -6.82 18.69
N PRO A 250 -13.77 -6.74 18.76
CA PRO A 250 -14.64 -7.92 18.79
C PRO A 250 -14.42 -8.87 17.61
N SER A 251 -14.43 -10.18 17.89
CA SER A 251 -14.29 -11.24 16.90
C SER A 251 -15.64 -11.64 16.30
N PRO A 252 -15.74 -11.89 14.98
CA PRO A 252 -16.93 -12.47 14.35
C PRO A 252 -17.02 -14.00 14.47
N VAL A 253 -16.01 -14.69 15.02
CA VAL A 253 -16.02 -16.15 15.19
C VAL A 253 -17.17 -16.55 16.10
N GLY A 254 -17.98 -17.52 15.65
CA GLY A 254 -19.20 -17.94 16.33
C GLY A 254 -20.45 -17.12 15.94
N TYR A 255 -20.30 -15.91 15.40
CA TYR A 255 -21.40 -15.16 14.78
C TYR A 255 -21.47 -15.42 13.28
N ALA A 256 -20.38 -15.27 12.57
CA ALA A 256 -20.36 -15.51 11.12
C ALA A 256 -20.34 -17.01 10.79
N HIS A 257 -21.00 -17.39 9.69
CA HIS A 257 -20.89 -18.73 9.12
C HIS A 257 -19.51 -18.97 8.54
N VAL A 258 -18.93 -17.94 7.91
CA VAL A 258 -17.55 -17.94 7.42
C VAL A 258 -16.91 -16.62 7.83
N VAL A 259 -15.69 -16.71 8.36
CA VAL A 259 -14.80 -15.57 8.57
C VAL A 259 -13.67 -15.65 7.56
N MET A 260 -13.45 -14.58 6.82
CA MET A 260 -12.34 -14.44 5.87
C MET A 260 -11.43 -13.31 6.28
N SER A 261 -10.13 -13.53 6.25
CA SER A 261 -9.12 -12.50 6.45
C SER A 261 -7.99 -12.61 5.45
N THR A 262 -7.56 -11.49 4.87
CA THR A 262 -6.23 -11.43 4.27
C THR A 262 -5.16 -11.45 5.36
N THR A 263 -3.99 -11.96 5.04
CA THR A 263 -2.93 -12.20 6.02
C THR A 263 -1.80 -11.16 5.99
N HIS A 264 -1.78 -10.28 4.97
CA HIS A 264 -0.72 -9.33 4.68
C HIS A 264 -1.06 -7.87 5.03
N LYS A 265 -2.17 -7.63 5.74
CA LYS A 265 -2.56 -6.30 6.22
C LYS A 265 -2.19 -6.19 7.71
N SER A 266 -3.12 -5.92 8.59
CA SER A 266 -2.87 -5.81 10.03
C SER A 266 -2.37 -7.10 10.71
N LEU A 267 -2.40 -8.26 10.03
CA LEU A 267 -1.79 -9.52 10.53
C LEU A 267 -0.28 -9.61 10.29
N ASP A 268 0.31 -8.71 9.54
CA ASP A 268 1.75 -8.61 9.28
C ASP A 268 2.39 -9.86 8.68
N GLY A 269 1.57 -10.71 8.05
CA GLY A 269 1.96 -11.97 7.44
C GLY A 269 2.26 -11.87 5.94
N PRO A 270 2.51 -13.01 5.30
CA PRO A 270 2.70 -13.10 3.85
C PRO A 270 1.40 -12.76 3.11
N ARG A 271 1.51 -12.43 1.83
CA ARG A 271 0.34 -12.27 0.96
C ARG A 271 -0.38 -13.60 0.81
N GLY A 272 -1.64 -13.62 1.22
CA GLY A 272 -2.53 -14.76 1.24
C GLY A 272 -3.83 -14.41 1.91
N ALA A 273 -4.66 -15.42 2.19
CA ALA A 273 -5.87 -15.29 2.98
C ALA A 273 -6.16 -16.57 3.76
N VAL A 274 -6.95 -16.44 4.82
CA VAL A 274 -7.42 -17.54 5.65
C VAL A 274 -8.95 -17.52 5.66
N LEU A 275 -9.54 -18.73 5.57
CA LEU A 275 -10.96 -18.97 5.76
C LEU A 275 -11.17 -19.75 7.04
N LEU A 276 -12.11 -19.32 7.87
CA LEU A 276 -12.43 -19.91 9.16
C LEU A 276 -13.94 -20.19 9.22
N THR A 277 -14.31 -21.31 9.80
CA THR A 277 -15.72 -21.64 10.13
C THR A 277 -15.76 -22.55 11.34
N THR A 278 -16.86 -22.52 12.07
CA THR A 278 -17.16 -23.47 13.16
C THR A 278 -18.08 -24.61 12.72
N ASP A 279 -18.45 -24.66 11.45
CA ASP A 279 -19.32 -25.68 10.85
C ASP A 279 -18.53 -26.64 9.95
N ALA A 280 -18.51 -27.91 10.32
CA ALA A 280 -17.80 -28.97 9.60
C ALA A 280 -18.29 -29.18 8.16
N ALA A 281 -19.58 -28.97 7.88
CA ALA A 281 -20.14 -29.15 6.55
C ALA A 281 -19.75 -27.97 5.65
N ILE A 282 -19.73 -26.76 6.18
CA ILE A 282 -19.21 -25.57 5.48
C ILE A 282 -17.72 -25.72 5.22
N ALA A 283 -16.92 -26.19 6.20
CA ALA A 283 -15.48 -26.42 6.03
C ALA A 283 -15.17 -27.31 4.82
N LYS A 284 -15.87 -28.44 4.69
CA LYS A 284 -15.69 -29.35 3.56
C LYS A 284 -16.05 -28.70 2.22
N LYS A 285 -17.05 -27.84 2.18
CA LYS A 285 -17.42 -27.10 0.96
C LYS A 285 -16.36 -26.04 0.63
N LEU A 286 -15.84 -25.33 1.64
CA LEU A 286 -14.78 -24.34 1.45
C LEU A 286 -13.48 -24.97 0.94
N ASP A 287 -13.04 -26.08 1.53
CA ASP A 287 -11.86 -26.80 1.07
C ASP A 287 -12.02 -27.23 -0.41
N ARG A 288 -13.17 -27.79 -0.79
CA ARG A 288 -13.46 -28.14 -2.19
C ARG A 288 -13.54 -26.94 -3.12
N ALA A 289 -14.06 -25.83 -2.65
CA ALA A 289 -14.16 -24.62 -3.45
C ALA A 289 -12.80 -23.96 -3.66
N VAL A 290 -11.91 -23.98 -2.65
CA VAL A 290 -10.53 -23.51 -2.81
C VAL A 290 -9.79 -24.44 -3.75
N PHE A 291 -9.67 -25.71 -3.43
CA PHE A 291 -9.06 -26.71 -4.28
C PHE A 291 -9.95 -27.98 -4.38
N PRO A 292 -10.31 -28.41 -5.58
CA PRO A 292 -9.88 -27.94 -6.91
C PRO A 292 -10.77 -26.86 -7.56
N GLY A 293 -11.69 -26.23 -6.82
CA GLY A 293 -12.72 -25.37 -7.38
C GLY A 293 -12.18 -24.09 -8.03
N GLU A 294 -11.38 -23.31 -7.31
CA GLU A 294 -10.88 -22.01 -7.76
C GLU A 294 -9.37 -21.99 -8.04
N GLN A 295 -8.61 -22.93 -7.46
CA GLN A 295 -7.15 -22.96 -7.49
C GLN A 295 -6.61 -24.35 -7.81
N GLY A 296 -5.34 -24.40 -8.29
CA GLY A 296 -4.50 -25.60 -8.42
C GLY A 296 -3.51 -25.71 -7.27
N GLY A 297 -2.21 -25.90 -7.59
CA GLY A 297 -1.14 -26.05 -6.62
C GLY A 297 -1.01 -24.86 -5.67
N PRO A 298 -0.98 -25.10 -4.36
CA PRO A 298 -0.85 -24.05 -3.37
C PRO A 298 0.59 -23.54 -3.27
N HIS A 299 0.76 -22.36 -2.72
CA HIS A 299 2.07 -21.78 -2.44
C HIS A 299 2.58 -22.28 -1.08
N VAL A 300 3.35 -23.37 -1.05
CA VAL A 300 3.79 -24.01 0.20
C VAL A 300 4.71 -23.12 1.03
N ASN A 301 5.55 -22.30 0.39
CA ASN A 301 6.36 -21.29 1.09
C ASN A 301 5.51 -20.25 1.83
N VAL A 302 4.31 -19.95 1.33
CA VAL A 302 3.35 -19.07 2.02
C VAL A 302 2.85 -19.72 3.31
N PHE A 303 2.64 -21.04 3.35
CA PHE A 303 2.25 -21.74 4.58
C PHE A 303 3.29 -21.57 5.68
N ALA A 304 4.59 -21.63 5.33
CA ALA A 304 5.67 -21.40 6.29
C ALA A 304 5.61 -19.96 6.88
N GLY A 305 5.40 -18.95 6.01
CA GLY A 305 5.19 -17.59 6.44
C GLY A 305 3.93 -17.41 7.30
N LEU A 306 2.82 -18.07 6.94
CA LEU A 306 1.56 -18.06 7.71
C LEU A 306 1.71 -18.72 9.08
N ALA A 307 2.38 -19.88 9.15
CA ALA A 307 2.62 -20.56 10.41
C ALA A 307 3.39 -19.67 11.39
N LEU A 308 4.35 -18.89 10.89
CA LEU A 308 5.07 -17.91 11.71
C LEU A 308 4.18 -16.72 12.06
N ALA A 309 3.48 -16.13 11.11
CA ALA A 309 2.62 -14.95 11.35
C ALA A 309 1.56 -15.25 12.41
N PHE A 310 0.88 -16.40 12.34
CA PHE A 310 -0.10 -16.80 13.35
C PHE A 310 0.52 -17.14 14.71
N LYS A 311 1.78 -17.59 14.75
CA LYS A 311 2.52 -17.72 16.02
C LYS A 311 2.79 -16.36 16.65
N LEU A 312 3.24 -15.39 15.85
CA LEU A 312 3.48 -14.04 16.32
C LEU A 312 2.19 -13.34 16.77
N ALA A 313 1.07 -13.56 16.07
CA ALA A 313 -0.23 -13.00 16.41
C ALA A 313 -0.76 -13.41 17.80
N GLN A 314 -0.25 -14.49 18.37
CA GLN A 314 -0.60 -14.97 19.72
C GLN A 314 0.27 -14.37 20.84
N THR A 315 1.27 -13.54 20.50
CA THR A 315 2.19 -12.95 21.47
C THR A 315 1.61 -11.68 22.12
N GLU A 316 2.01 -11.42 23.34
CA GLU A 316 1.66 -10.17 24.02
C GLU A 316 2.23 -8.95 23.29
N GLN A 317 3.41 -9.07 22.70
CA GLN A 317 4.01 -8.01 21.89
C GLN A 317 3.13 -7.64 20.70
N PHE A 318 2.56 -8.62 20.00
CA PHE A 318 1.65 -8.36 18.89
C PHE A 318 0.35 -7.70 19.38
N ARG A 319 -0.18 -8.13 20.51
CA ARG A 319 -1.36 -7.51 21.13
C ARG A 319 -1.12 -6.03 21.44
N GLN A 320 0.02 -5.72 22.04
CA GLN A 320 0.41 -4.33 22.32
C GLN A 320 0.58 -3.50 21.05
N LEU A 321 1.21 -4.06 20.00
CA LEU A 321 1.35 -3.42 18.70
C LEU A 321 -0.02 -3.07 18.10
N GLN A 322 -0.96 -4.00 18.11
CA GLN A 322 -2.30 -3.77 17.56
C GLN A 322 -3.11 -2.77 18.40
N ALA A 323 -3.00 -2.79 19.73
CA ALA A 323 -3.61 -1.80 20.60
C ALA A 323 -3.06 -0.39 20.32
N GLN A 324 -1.72 -0.26 20.22
CA GLN A 324 -1.08 1.01 19.86
C GLN A 324 -1.49 1.49 18.47
N THR A 325 -1.70 0.57 17.53
CA THR A 325 -2.15 0.90 16.17
C THR A 325 -3.52 1.59 16.20
N VAL A 326 -4.46 1.10 16.99
CA VAL A 326 -5.77 1.74 17.17
C VAL A 326 -5.63 3.08 17.90
N THR A 327 -4.85 3.13 18.97
CA THR A 327 -4.63 4.35 19.77
C THR A 327 -4.03 5.46 18.90
N ASN A 328 -3.07 5.13 18.04
CA ASN A 328 -2.48 6.06 17.08
C ASN A 328 -3.52 6.57 16.08
N ALA A 329 -4.39 5.71 15.56
CA ALA A 329 -5.43 6.11 14.62
C ALA A 329 -6.44 7.07 15.27
N VAL A 330 -6.89 6.79 16.48
CA VAL A 330 -7.78 7.68 17.25
C VAL A 330 -7.10 9.03 17.50
N ALA A 331 -5.83 9.02 17.95
CA ALA A 331 -5.06 10.23 18.21
C ALA A 331 -4.92 11.11 16.96
N MET A 332 -4.68 10.51 15.79
CA MET A 332 -4.60 11.24 14.51
C MET A 332 -5.95 11.79 14.07
N ALA A 333 -7.02 10.99 14.18
CA ALA A 333 -8.38 11.42 13.82
C ALA A 333 -8.80 12.65 14.65
N ASP A 334 -8.59 12.61 15.97
CA ASP A 334 -8.82 13.75 16.87
C ASP A 334 -7.99 14.98 16.48
N GLN A 335 -6.71 14.75 16.12
CA GLN A 335 -5.82 15.86 15.74
C GLN A 335 -6.27 16.51 14.43
N PHE A 336 -6.67 15.72 13.43
CA PHE A 336 -7.24 16.25 12.19
C PHE A 336 -8.49 17.09 12.43
N GLN A 337 -9.40 16.64 13.29
CA GLN A 337 -10.61 17.40 13.67
C GLN A 337 -10.24 18.72 14.36
N LYS A 338 -9.27 18.71 15.30
CA LYS A 338 -8.75 19.92 15.94
C LYS A 338 -8.14 20.91 14.94
N ARG A 339 -7.56 20.42 13.88
CA ARG A 339 -7.00 21.22 12.78
C ARG A 339 -8.07 21.68 11.77
N GLY A 340 -9.36 21.40 12.02
CA GLY A 340 -10.46 21.79 11.17
C GLY A 340 -10.68 20.93 9.92
N LEU A 341 -10.02 19.79 9.82
CA LEU A 341 -10.25 18.81 8.74
C LEU A 341 -11.45 17.92 9.11
N ARG A 342 -12.32 17.70 8.14
CA ARG A 342 -13.45 16.79 8.32
C ARG A 342 -12.97 15.34 8.25
N VAL A 343 -13.29 14.57 9.30
CA VAL A 343 -13.08 13.12 9.38
C VAL A 343 -14.41 12.43 9.10
N PRO A 344 -14.62 11.84 7.91
CA PRO A 344 -15.80 11.04 7.60
C PRO A 344 -16.04 9.94 8.63
N PHE A 345 -17.33 9.57 8.81
CA PHE A 345 -17.79 8.61 9.81
C PHE A 345 -17.66 9.10 11.26
N GLY A 346 -17.14 10.32 11.51
CA GLY A 346 -17.04 10.93 12.83
C GLY A 346 -15.82 10.51 13.66
N GLY A 347 -14.99 9.57 13.17
CA GLY A 347 -13.81 9.06 13.88
C GLY A 347 -13.47 7.62 13.49
N THR A 348 -12.83 6.90 14.40
CA THR A 348 -12.43 5.50 14.20
C THR A 348 -12.30 4.74 15.52
N ASP A 349 -12.59 3.44 15.52
CA ASP A 349 -12.20 2.46 16.53
C ASP A 349 -11.31 1.35 15.95
N THR A 350 -10.77 1.59 14.74
CA THR A 350 -9.85 0.68 14.05
C THR A 350 -8.52 1.39 13.72
N HIS A 351 -7.76 0.82 12.80
CA HIS A 351 -6.53 1.41 12.27
C HIS A 351 -6.75 2.40 11.12
N LEU A 352 -7.99 2.58 10.66
CA LEU A 352 -8.39 3.34 9.47
C LEU A 352 -8.80 4.76 9.82
N ILE A 353 -8.39 5.72 9.00
CA ILE A 353 -8.83 7.11 9.05
C ILE A 353 -9.16 7.56 7.63
N ASN A 354 -10.27 8.29 7.48
CA ASN A 354 -10.58 8.97 6.23
C ASN A 354 -10.55 10.48 6.44
N LEU A 355 -10.09 11.23 5.44
CA LEU A 355 -10.15 12.68 5.43
C LEU A 355 -10.94 13.17 4.21
N ASP A 356 -11.80 14.14 4.42
CA ASP A 356 -12.54 14.82 3.36
C ASP A 356 -11.73 16.02 2.83
N CYS A 357 -11.10 15.82 1.68
CA CYS A 357 -10.36 16.89 1.02
C CYS A 357 -11.28 17.91 0.33
N ASN A 358 -12.56 17.57 0.08
CA ASN A 358 -13.51 18.44 -0.61
C ASN A 358 -13.88 19.70 0.19
N THR A 359 -13.57 19.74 1.49
CA THR A 359 -13.73 20.92 2.34
C THR A 359 -12.69 22.00 2.05
N ILE A 360 -11.57 21.66 1.42
CA ILE A 360 -10.49 22.58 1.08
C ILE A 360 -10.78 23.15 -0.30
N LYS A 361 -11.03 24.46 -0.36
CA LYS A 361 -11.44 25.18 -1.57
C LYS A 361 -10.40 26.19 -2.01
N GLY A 362 -10.22 26.29 -3.30
CA GLY A 362 -9.41 27.33 -3.91
C GLY A 362 -10.18 28.57 -4.28
N PRO A 363 -9.49 29.59 -4.82
CA PRO A 363 -10.09 30.89 -5.15
C PRO A 363 -11.21 30.81 -6.20
N ASP A 364 -11.16 29.85 -7.12
CA ASP A 364 -12.19 29.62 -8.15
C ASP A 364 -13.34 28.72 -7.67
N GLY A 365 -13.34 28.37 -6.37
CA GLY A 365 -14.30 27.46 -5.76
C GLY A 365 -14.03 25.97 -6.03
N ALA A 366 -12.97 25.64 -6.77
CA ALA A 366 -12.57 24.26 -6.98
C ALA A 366 -12.18 23.61 -5.64
N ALA A 367 -12.57 22.34 -5.47
CA ALA A 367 -12.23 21.59 -4.27
C ALA A 367 -10.97 20.74 -4.50
N LEU A 368 -10.20 20.53 -3.45
CA LEU A 368 -9.10 19.56 -3.47
C LEU A 368 -9.68 18.17 -3.66
N SER A 369 -9.16 17.42 -4.65
CA SER A 369 -9.54 16.02 -4.84
C SER A 369 -8.65 15.10 -4.03
N GLY A 370 -9.15 13.92 -3.69
CA GLY A 370 -8.34 12.88 -3.06
C GLY A 370 -7.11 12.48 -3.90
N ASP A 371 -7.23 12.52 -5.23
CA ASP A 371 -6.11 12.26 -6.14
C ASP A 371 -4.99 13.31 -6.00
N MET A 372 -5.34 14.60 -5.98
CA MET A 372 -4.35 15.66 -5.80
C MET A 372 -3.74 15.64 -4.40
N ALA A 373 -4.57 15.46 -3.37
CA ALA A 373 -4.12 15.36 -1.99
C ALA A 373 -3.11 14.21 -1.81
N SER A 374 -3.43 13.02 -2.32
CA SER A 374 -2.53 11.85 -2.20
C SER A 374 -1.20 12.05 -2.94
N ARG A 375 -1.21 12.70 -4.11
CA ARG A 375 0.03 13.00 -4.86
C ARG A 375 0.90 14.02 -4.14
N ILE A 376 0.32 15.09 -3.62
CA ILE A 376 1.06 16.12 -2.89
C ILE A 376 1.66 15.53 -1.60
N LEU A 377 0.89 14.73 -0.88
CA LEU A 377 1.40 14.04 0.31
C LEU A 377 2.51 13.04 -0.01
N ASP A 378 2.41 12.31 -1.14
CA ASP A 378 3.48 11.41 -1.57
C ASP A 378 4.78 12.16 -1.86
N ILE A 379 4.69 13.34 -2.48
CA ILE A 379 5.83 14.25 -2.69
C ILE A 379 6.38 14.77 -1.36
N ALA A 380 5.52 15.07 -0.40
CA ALA A 380 5.95 15.46 0.95
C ALA A 380 6.60 14.31 1.74
N GLY A 381 6.47 13.05 1.29
CA GLY A 381 7.03 11.87 1.93
C GLY A 381 6.03 11.05 2.74
N VAL A 382 4.72 11.32 2.61
CA VAL A 382 3.65 10.55 3.26
C VAL A 382 2.81 9.82 2.21
N VAL A 383 2.82 8.50 2.25
CA VAL A 383 2.11 7.67 1.27
C VAL A 383 0.72 7.32 1.77
N VAL A 384 -0.30 7.82 1.07
CA VAL A 384 -1.72 7.55 1.33
C VAL A 384 -2.43 7.18 0.04
N ASN A 385 -3.67 6.70 0.10
CA ASN A 385 -4.46 6.48 -1.11
C ASN A 385 -5.66 7.42 -1.20
N ARG A 386 -6.01 7.81 -2.42
CA ARG A 386 -7.31 8.42 -2.71
C ARG A 386 -8.42 7.44 -2.38
N ASN A 387 -9.53 7.92 -1.84
CA ASN A 387 -10.64 7.09 -1.41
C ASN A 387 -11.99 7.81 -1.53
N THR A 388 -13.03 7.07 -1.88
CA THR A 388 -14.40 7.58 -1.79
C THR A 388 -14.83 7.75 -0.34
N ILE A 389 -15.62 8.77 -0.10
CA ILE A 389 -16.24 9.07 1.19
C ILE A 389 -17.74 9.27 1.02
N PRO A 390 -18.55 9.20 2.08
CA PRO A 390 -19.99 9.48 1.98
C PRO A 390 -20.27 10.83 1.34
N GLY A 391 -21.08 10.81 0.27
CA GLY A 391 -21.38 11.97 -0.57
C GLY A 391 -20.75 11.93 -1.97
N ASP A 392 -19.73 11.11 -2.20
CA ASP A 392 -19.16 10.89 -3.52
C ASP A 392 -20.15 10.16 -4.47
N LYS A 393 -20.16 10.59 -5.73
CA LYS A 393 -21.02 10.01 -6.77
C LYS A 393 -20.30 8.98 -7.64
N SER A 394 -18.98 8.93 -7.58
CA SER A 394 -18.15 8.08 -8.43
C SER A 394 -16.80 7.78 -7.80
N ALA A 395 -16.33 6.55 -7.97
CA ALA A 395 -14.98 6.15 -7.58
C ALA A 395 -13.87 6.68 -8.51
N LYS A 396 -14.22 7.32 -9.63
CA LYS A 396 -13.23 7.89 -10.57
C LYS A 396 -12.58 9.18 -10.07
N ASP A 397 -13.35 9.98 -9.35
CA ASP A 397 -12.90 11.27 -8.82
C ASP A 397 -13.27 11.38 -7.34
N PRO A 398 -12.60 10.63 -6.46
CA PRO A 398 -12.93 10.57 -5.05
C PRO A 398 -12.54 11.87 -4.34
N SER A 399 -13.37 12.28 -3.38
CA SER A 399 -13.17 13.49 -2.60
C SER A 399 -12.25 13.30 -1.40
N GLY A 400 -12.03 12.06 -0.97
CA GLY A 400 -11.28 11.76 0.22
C GLY A 400 -9.93 11.09 -0.01
N ILE A 401 -9.17 11.04 1.05
CA ILE A 401 -8.01 10.15 1.21
C ILE A 401 -8.24 9.21 2.39
N ARG A 402 -7.64 8.03 2.31
CA ARG A 402 -7.62 7.06 3.39
C ARG A 402 -6.21 6.87 3.91
N LEU A 403 -6.07 6.87 5.23
CA LEU A 403 -4.83 6.63 5.95
C LEU A 403 -5.00 5.42 6.88
N GLY A 404 -3.89 4.85 7.30
CA GLY A 404 -3.84 3.79 8.31
C GLY A 404 -2.54 3.85 9.09
N THR A 405 -2.58 3.32 10.29
CA THR A 405 -1.49 3.42 11.26
C THR A 405 -0.64 2.16 11.46
N PRO A 406 -0.92 0.97 10.85
CA PRO A 406 -0.13 -0.23 11.12
C PRO A 406 1.36 -0.02 10.86
N TRP A 407 1.75 0.43 9.67
CA TRP A 407 3.16 0.58 9.29
C TRP A 407 3.92 1.55 10.19
N ILE A 408 3.35 2.74 10.48
CA ILE A 408 4.04 3.71 11.34
C ILE A 408 4.14 3.22 12.78
N THR A 409 3.13 2.47 13.28
CA THR A 409 3.18 1.86 14.63
C THR A 409 4.29 0.81 14.70
N GLN A 410 4.45 -0.05 13.68
CA GLN A 410 5.57 -0.99 13.60
C GLN A 410 6.93 -0.28 13.61
N ARG A 411 6.98 0.97 13.14
CA ARG A 411 8.18 1.82 13.17
C ARG A 411 8.36 2.59 14.49
N GLY A 412 7.57 2.30 15.52
CA GLY A 412 7.71 2.88 16.86
C GLY A 412 7.04 4.25 17.03
N PHE A 413 5.99 4.53 16.25
CA PHE A 413 5.15 5.71 16.50
C PHE A 413 4.22 5.44 17.69
N ASP A 414 4.13 6.42 18.56
CA ASP A 414 3.17 6.58 19.63
C ASP A 414 2.15 7.67 19.28
N GLU A 415 1.24 8.00 20.22
CA GLU A 415 0.23 9.05 20.03
C GLU A 415 0.86 10.43 19.76
N ALA A 416 1.97 10.74 20.44
CA ALA A 416 2.62 12.05 20.32
C ALA A 416 3.20 12.22 18.90
N LYS A 417 3.96 11.24 18.41
CA LYS A 417 4.49 11.25 17.04
C LYS A 417 3.36 11.20 16.00
N SER A 418 2.28 10.44 16.30
CA SER A 418 1.13 10.33 15.40
C SER A 418 0.37 11.67 15.30
N ARG A 419 0.19 12.41 16.40
CA ARG A 419 -0.36 13.78 16.38
C ARG A 419 0.56 14.74 15.64
N GLN A 420 1.86 14.66 15.86
CA GLN A 420 2.84 15.47 15.11
C GLN A 420 2.76 15.20 13.60
N LEU A 421 2.66 13.95 13.19
CA LEU A 421 2.48 13.60 11.78
C LEU A 421 1.15 14.12 11.23
N ALA A 422 0.07 14.03 12.01
CA ALA A 422 -1.23 14.59 11.63
C ALA A 422 -1.17 16.11 11.43
N ASP A 423 -0.43 16.83 12.27
CA ASP A 423 -0.21 18.27 12.10
C ASP A 423 0.53 18.60 10.80
N ILE A 424 1.58 17.83 10.47
CA ILE A 424 2.33 18.05 9.22
C ILE A 424 1.44 17.77 7.99
N ILE A 425 0.65 16.70 8.03
CA ILE A 425 -0.31 16.38 6.96
C ILE A 425 -1.34 17.52 6.83
N ALA A 426 -1.87 18.02 7.95
CA ALA A 426 -2.82 19.11 7.95
C ALA A 426 -2.21 20.42 7.41
N ASP A 427 -0.97 20.75 7.78
CA ASP A 427 -0.25 21.92 7.25
C ASP A 427 -0.18 21.87 5.72
N VAL A 428 0.20 20.72 5.16
CA VAL A 428 0.30 20.51 3.70
C VAL A 428 -1.06 20.62 3.03
N LEU A 429 -2.08 19.94 3.56
CA LEU A 429 -3.41 19.91 2.93
C LEU A 429 -4.09 21.28 2.99
N LEU A 430 -4.04 21.96 4.12
CA LEU A 430 -4.66 23.27 4.31
C LEU A 430 -3.97 24.40 3.52
N ALA A 431 -2.68 24.22 3.19
CA ALA A 431 -1.94 25.15 2.33
C ALA A 431 -2.20 24.93 0.84
N CYS A 432 -2.90 23.86 0.45
CA CYS A 432 -3.23 23.63 -0.95
C CYS A 432 -4.21 24.69 -1.47
N ALA A 433 -3.92 25.25 -2.64
CA ALA A 433 -4.80 26.09 -3.43
C ALA A 433 -5.33 25.30 -4.64
N PRO A 434 -6.48 24.62 -4.49
CA PRO A 434 -7.10 23.91 -5.61
C PRO A 434 -7.58 24.88 -6.69
N HIS A 435 -7.53 24.44 -7.93
CA HIS A 435 -8.02 25.21 -9.08
C HIS A 435 -8.43 24.26 -10.22
N SER A 436 -9.23 24.79 -11.14
CA SER A 436 -9.65 24.06 -12.34
C SER A 436 -8.79 24.46 -13.54
N VAL A 437 -8.44 23.47 -14.35
CA VAL A 437 -7.73 23.67 -15.64
C VAL A 437 -8.50 22.95 -16.74
N ASP A 438 -8.81 23.67 -17.81
CA ASP A 438 -9.39 23.07 -19.01
C ASP A 438 -8.30 22.43 -19.87
N THR A 439 -8.45 21.14 -20.17
CA THR A 439 -7.51 20.41 -21.01
C THR A 439 -8.20 19.97 -22.31
N PRO A 440 -7.55 20.12 -23.49
CA PRO A 440 -8.17 19.80 -24.77
C PRO A 440 -8.64 18.34 -24.93
N ARG A 441 -7.98 17.41 -24.23
CA ARG A 441 -8.27 15.97 -24.34
C ARG A 441 -9.14 15.40 -23.21
N GLN A 442 -9.11 16.01 -22.04
CA GLN A 442 -9.74 15.45 -20.82
C GLN A 442 -10.79 16.36 -20.20
N GLY A 443 -11.09 17.52 -20.84
CA GLY A 443 -12.00 18.52 -20.31
C GLY A 443 -11.46 19.18 -19.04
N ARG A 444 -12.38 19.65 -18.18
CA ARG A 444 -12.06 20.33 -16.93
C ARG A 444 -11.43 19.38 -15.92
N GLN A 445 -10.21 19.67 -15.49
CA GLN A 445 -9.44 18.89 -14.52
C GLN A 445 -9.19 19.71 -13.26
N ARG A 446 -9.29 19.05 -12.10
CA ARG A 446 -8.89 19.66 -10.82
C ARG A 446 -7.37 19.53 -10.65
N ARG A 447 -6.74 20.60 -10.20
CA ARG A 447 -5.32 20.69 -9.86
C ARG A 447 -5.18 21.38 -8.51
N ALA A 448 -4.01 21.34 -7.91
CA ALA A 448 -3.69 22.12 -6.73
C ALA A 448 -2.25 22.58 -6.77
N LYS A 449 -1.98 23.70 -6.16
CA LYS A 449 -0.67 24.27 -5.91
C LYS A 449 -0.53 24.53 -4.42
N LEU A 450 0.71 24.59 -3.93
CA LEU A 450 1.00 25.02 -2.58
C LEU A 450 2.30 25.82 -2.55
N ASP A 451 2.53 26.51 -1.46
CA ASP A 451 3.76 27.26 -1.24
C ASP A 451 4.95 26.32 -1.09
N PHE A 452 6.08 26.70 -1.70
CA PHE A 452 7.32 25.91 -1.66
C PHE A 452 7.85 25.72 -0.24
N ASP A 453 7.84 26.76 0.59
CA ASP A 453 8.40 26.66 1.94
C ASP A 453 7.53 25.74 2.83
N VAL A 454 6.22 25.73 2.64
CA VAL A 454 5.32 24.78 3.32
C VAL A 454 5.68 23.35 2.93
N LEU A 455 5.81 23.07 1.64
CA LEU A 455 6.17 21.73 1.15
C LEU A 455 7.56 21.31 1.63
N ASN A 456 8.55 22.19 1.49
CA ASN A 456 9.93 21.90 1.88
C ASN A 456 10.06 21.67 3.39
N ASN A 457 9.39 22.48 4.22
CA ASN A 457 9.35 22.28 5.66
C ASN A 457 8.68 20.96 6.05
N ALA A 458 7.61 20.58 5.36
CA ALA A 458 6.96 19.28 5.56
C ALA A 458 7.92 18.13 5.23
N LYS A 459 8.61 18.18 4.10
CA LYS A 459 9.62 17.18 3.70
C LYS A 459 10.72 17.01 4.76
N ILE A 460 11.23 18.12 5.29
CA ILE A 460 12.26 18.09 6.35
C ILE A 460 11.71 17.42 7.61
N LYS A 461 10.53 17.81 8.08
CA LYS A 461 9.90 17.22 9.26
C LYS A 461 9.59 15.74 9.08
N ILE A 462 9.11 15.33 7.89
CA ILE A 462 8.84 13.93 7.55
C ILE A 462 10.15 13.13 7.53
N ARG A 463 11.21 13.67 6.92
CA ARG A 463 12.54 13.07 6.96
C ARG A 463 12.98 12.78 8.40
N ASP A 464 12.90 13.80 9.26
CA ASP A 464 13.36 13.69 10.64
C ASP A 464 12.55 12.63 11.41
N LEU A 465 11.24 12.56 11.20
CA LEU A 465 10.39 11.50 11.75
C LEU A 465 10.76 10.12 11.19
N ALA A 466 11.01 10.02 9.88
CA ALA A 466 11.36 8.75 9.25
C ALA A 466 12.74 8.24 9.69
N LEU A 467 13.72 9.13 9.88
CA LEU A 467 15.06 8.79 10.39
C LEU A 467 15.03 8.37 11.86
N ALA A 468 14.14 8.99 12.67
CA ALA A 468 13.96 8.62 14.08
C ALA A 468 13.12 7.34 14.27
N ALA A 469 12.51 6.82 13.22
CA ALA A 469 11.68 5.63 13.23
C ALA A 469 12.49 4.36 12.96
N GLY A 470 12.11 3.25 13.61
CA GLY A 470 12.74 1.95 13.38
C GLY A 470 12.33 1.30 12.06
N MET A 471 13.14 0.35 11.61
CA MET A 471 12.83 -0.67 10.59
C MET A 471 13.55 -1.96 10.96
N ASP A 472 13.05 -3.10 10.48
CA ASP A 472 13.68 -4.40 10.68
C ASP A 472 14.76 -4.73 9.63
N PHE A 473 15.11 -3.77 8.80
CA PHE A 473 16.20 -3.85 7.83
C PHE A 473 16.86 -2.48 7.63
N GLU A 474 18.14 -2.49 7.33
CA GLU A 474 18.91 -1.31 6.98
C GLU A 474 19.15 -1.31 5.47
N PRO A 475 18.55 -0.41 4.70
CA PRO A 475 18.81 -0.31 3.30
C PRO A 475 20.18 0.34 3.08
N ALA A 476 20.93 -0.13 2.12
CA ALA A 476 22.07 0.60 1.65
C ALA A 476 21.62 1.93 1.02
N THR A 477 22.28 3.02 1.35
CA THR A 477 21.99 4.34 0.81
C THR A 477 22.40 4.43 -0.66
N HIS A 478 21.45 4.62 -1.55
CA HIS A 478 21.66 4.70 -3.00
C HIS A 478 21.27 6.04 -3.61
N GLY A 479 20.74 6.96 -2.80
CA GLY A 479 20.19 8.19 -3.28
C GLY A 479 18.92 7.95 -4.09
N TYR A 480 17.87 7.47 -3.45
CA TYR A 480 16.53 7.28 -4.04
C TYR A 480 16.18 8.50 -4.90
N PRO A 481 15.91 8.32 -6.20
CA PRO A 481 15.87 9.43 -7.16
C PRO A 481 14.73 10.42 -6.93
N HIS A 482 13.69 10.03 -6.22
CA HIS A 482 12.58 10.90 -5.82
C HIS A 482 12.74 11.45 -4.41
N PHE A 483 13.95 11.43 -3.88
CA PHE A 483 14.22 11.98 -2.58
C PHE A 483 14.45 13.49 -2.68
N TYR A 484 13.75 14.25 -1.87
CA TYR A 484 13.41 15.65 -2.11
C TYR A 484 14.38 16.66 -1.51
N TYR A 485 15.31 16.20 -0.74
CA TYR A 485 16.42 16.98 -0.24
C TYR A 485 17.69 16.19 -0.49
N VAL A 486 18.74 16.88 -0.82
CA VAL A 486 20.04 16.28 -0.99
C VAL A 486 20.66 16.28 0.39
N ASP A 487 20.68 15.12 1.06
CA ASP A 487 21.31 14.98 2.37
C ASP A 487 22.80 15.27 2.31
N ASP A 488 23.43 15.02 1.16
CA ASP A 488 24.84 15.15 0.95
C ASP A 488 25.06 15.87 -0.38
N VAL A 489 25.06 17.18 -0.31
CA VAL A 489 25.50 18.00 -1.43
C VAL A 489 27.02 18.04 -1.33
N SER A 490 27.72 17.45 -2.30
CA SER A 490 29.17 17.62 -2.46
C SER A 490 29.55 19.10 -2.29
N ALA A 491 30.74 19.38 -1.81
CA ALA A 491 31.24 20.72 -1.45
C ALA A 491 31.02 21.82 -2.51
N ALA A 492 30.67 21.47 -3.75
CA ALA A 492 30.09 22.36 -4.75
C ALA A 492 28.80 21.72 -5.23
N GLY A 493 27.65 22.41 -5.10
CA GLY A 493 26.37 21.95 -5.60
C GLY A 493 26.38 21.87 -7.13
N VAL A 494 26.69 20.72 -7.67
CA VAL A 494 26.71 20.47 -9.11
C VAL A 494 25.59 19.50 -9.46
N PHE A 495 24.67 19.93 -10.33
CA PHE A 495 23.48 19.17 -10.72
C PHE A 495 23.47 18.91 -12.21
N ARG A 496 23.21 17.69 -12.58
CA ARG A 496 22.86 17.30 -13.94
C ARG A 496 21.34 17.39 -14.10
N LEU A 497 20.92 18.15 -15.09
CA LEU A 497 19.51 18.38 -15.41
C LEU A 497 19.25 17.79 -16.79
N THR A 498 18.35 16.81 -16.87
CA THR A 498 18.08 16.09 -18.12
C THR A 498 16.59 15.93 -18.41
N GLY A 499 16.24 15.91 -19.68
CA GLY A 499 14.88 15.62 -20.14
C GLY A 499 14.45 16.47 -21.32
N PRO A 500 13.43 16.04 -22.08
CA PRO A 500 13.03 16.70 -23.32
C PRO A 500 12.48 18.11 -23.13
N ARG A 501 12.18 18.51 -21.90
CA ARG A 501 11.63 19.84 -21.56
C ARG A 501 12.51 20.63 -20.59
N VAL A 502 13.71 20.15 -20.31
CA VAL A 502 14.62 20.78 -19.35
C VAL A 502 14.96 22.21 -19.74
N ARG A 503 15.22 22.47 -21.03
CA ARG A 503 15.52 23.83 -21.52
C ARG A 503 14.34 24.77 -21.29
N GLN A 504 13.13 24.35 -21.64
CA GLN A 504 11.93 25.17 -21.47
C GLN A 504 11.66 25.51 -20.01
N MET A 505 11.96 24.58 -19.09
CA MET A 505 11.86 24.83 -17.65
C MET A 505 12.95 25.79 -17.18
N LEU A 506 14.18 25.60 -17.64
CA LEU A 506 15.29 26.48 -17.26
C LEU A 506 15.05 27.92 -17.72
N ASP A 507 14.38 28.17 -18.85
CA ASP A 507 13.98 29.51 -19.29
C ASP A 507 13.12 30.25 -18.23
N TYR A 508 12.44 29.54 -17.32
CA TYR A 508 11.71 30.11 -16.18
C TYR A 508 12.54 30.15 -14.88
N ALA A 509 13.41 29.19 -14.69
CA ALA A 509 14.09 28.99 -13.42
C ALA A 509 15.39 29.79 -13.30
N VAL A 510 15.98 30.21 -14.40
CA VAL A 510 17.25 30.95 -14.42
C VAL A 510 17.09 32.33 -15.04
N SER A 511 17.92 33.27 -14.60
CA SER A 511 17.87 34.66 -15.06
C SER A 511 18.62 34.91 -16.37
N SER A 512 19.43 33.96 -16.84
CA SER A 512 20.22 34.09 -18.04
C SER A 512 19.44 33.70 -19.30
N ASP A 513 19.71 34.38 -20.44
CA ASP A 513 19.11 34.06 -21.73
C ASP A 513 19.70 32.76 -22.29
N LEU A 514 18.88 31.71 -22.35
CA LEU A 514 19.28 30.42 -22.90
C LEU A 514 19.26 30.36 -24.42
N SER A 515 18.70 31.37 -25.12
CA SER A 515 18.62 31.36 -26.59
C SER A 515 20.00 31.33 -27.25
N THR A 516 21.01 31.89 -26.59
CA THR A 516 22.41 31.96 -27.03
C THR A 516 23.26 30.80 -26.55
N LEU A 517 22.81 30.00 -25.57
CA LEU A 517 23.56 28.92 -24.95
C LEU A 517 23.56 27.66 -25.84
N LYS A 518 24.71 27.29 -26.38
CA LYS A 518 24.89 26.15 -27.29
C LYS A 518 25.56 24.97 -26.58
N PRO A 519 25.37 23.73 -27.04
CA PRO A 519 26.13 22.58 -26.56
C PRO A 519 27.65 22.87 -26.54
N GLY A 520 28.30 22.54 -25.40
CA GLY A 520 29.71 22.81 -25.13
C GLY A 520 30.02 24.19 -24.57
N SER A 521 29.01 25.07 -24.38
CA SER A 521 29.24 26.41 -23.79
C SER A 521 28.72 26.49 -22.34
N VAL A 522 29.26 27.48 -21.62
CA VAL A 522 28.97 27.76 -20.21
C VAL A 522 28.65 29.24 -20.06
N GLN A 523 27.67 29.58 -19.23
CA GLN A 523 27.36 30.98 -18.90
C GLN A 523 27.09 31.14 -17.40
N ALA A 524 27.30 32.34 -16.87
CA ALA A 524 26.84 32.70 -15.53
C ALA A 524 25.31 32.85 -15.53
N THR A 525 24.70 32.45 -14.43
CA THR A 525 23.25 32.54 -14.24
C THR A 525 22.89 32.83 -12.80
N GLY A 526 21.67 33.29 -12.57
CA GLY A 526 21.05 33.42 -11.26
C GLY A 526 19.79 32.58 -11.21
N LEU A 527 19.42 32.12 -10.02
CA LEU A 527 18.16 31.48 -9.73
C LEU A 527 17.49 32.28 -8.63
N SER A 528 16.26 32.71 -8.88
CA SER A 528 15.40 33.29 -7.84
C SER A 528 14.53 32.18 -7.25
N LEU A 529 14.77 31.88 -5.97
CA LEU A 529 13.99 30.94 -5.20
C LEU A 529 13.11 31.70 -4.19
N PRO A 530 12.03 31.13 -3.70
CA PRO A 530 11.33 31.70 -2.56
C PRO A 530 12.31 31.97 -1.40
N GLY A 531 12.45 33.25 -1.01
CA GLY A 531 13.29 33.68 0.08
C GLY A 531 14.82 33.70 -0.16
N ALA A 532 15.30 33.42 -1.38
CA ALA A 532 16.73 33.48 -1.67
C ALA A 532 17.04 33.63 -3.16
N ASP A 533 18.05 34.44 -3.48
CA ASP A 533 18.67 34.49 -4.81
C ASP A 533 20.00 33.75 -4.77
N VAL A 534 20.22 32.86 -5.70
CA VAL A 534 21.44 32.03 -5.78
C VAL A 534 22.13 32.24 -7.14
N SER A 535 23.40 32.67 -7.11
CA SER A 535 24.21 32.78 -8.30
C SER A 535 24.90 31.46 -8.63
N GLY A 536 25.03 31.13 -9.92
CA GLY A 536 25.67 29.90 -10.36
C GLY A 536 26.18 29.99 -11.78
N THR A 537 26.58 28.84 -12.33
CA THR A 537 26.96 28.68 -13.73
C THR A 537 26.17 27.54 -14.35
N LEU A 538 25.74 27.75 -15.57
CA LEU A 538 24.98 26.77 -16.35
C LEU A 538 25.77 26.38 -17.60
N ALA A 539 26.11 25.10 -17.72
CA ALA A 539 26.72 24.51 -18.88
C ALA A 539 25.67 23.76 -19.70
N CYS A 540 25.64 23.96 -21.02
CA CYS A 540 24.84 23.17 -21.94
C CYS A 540 25.69 22.01 -22.47
N VAL A 541 25.34 20.78 -22.12
CA VAL A 541 25.97 19.55 -22.62
C VAL A 541 25.30 19.14 -23.93
N ALA A 542 23.97 19.12 -23.93
CA ALA A 542 23.12 18.92 -25.08
C ALA A 542 21.84 19.76 -24.91
N PHE A 543 20.95 19.82 -25.91
CA PHE A 543 19.72 20.61 -25.80
C PHE A 543 18.71 20.05 -24.79
N ASP A 544 18.88 18.81 -24.39
CA ASP A 544 18.11 18.10 -23.35
C ASP A 544 18.95 17.75 -22.12
N GLU A 545 20.18 18.30 -22.03
CA GLU A 545 21.11 18.04 -20.92
C GLU A 545 21.92 19.28 -20.55
N TYR A 546 21.83 19.66 -19.28
CA TYR A 546 22.53 20.80 -18.67
C TYR A 546 23.22 20.41 -17.38
N VAL A 547 24.31 21.12 -17.05
CA VAL A 547 24.97 21.02 -15.75
C VAL A 547 24.89 22.39 -15.08
N LEU A 548 24.25 22.43 -13.92
CA LEU A 548 24.12 23.63 -13.08
C LEU A 548 25.08 23.50 -11.90
N SER A 549 25.92 24.50 -11.72
CA SER A 549 26.82 24.59 -10.56
C SER A 549 26.43 25.79 -9.71
N VAL A 550 26.19 25.58 -8.41
CA VAL A 550 25.84 26.61 -7.43
C VAL A 550 26.71 26.45 -6.18
N PRO A 551 26.84 27.49 -5.34
CA PRO A 551 27.52 27.39 -4.05
C PRO A 551 26.88 26.30 -3.15
N ALA A 552 27.71 25.61 -2.37
CA ALA A 552 27.26 24.52 -1.49
C ALA A 552 26.17 24.96 -0.52
N GLU A 553 26.27 26.20 0.01
CA GLU A 553 25.32 26.77 0.98
C GLU A 553 23.86 26.81 0.48
N GLY A 554 23.64 27.02 -0.81
CA GLY A 554 22.31 27.07 -1.42
C GLY A 554 21.88 25.79 -2.14
N ALA A 555 22.77 24.82 -2.28
CA ALA A 555 22.64 23.74 -3.22
C ALA A 555 21.44 22.81 -2.92
N ALA A 556 21.24 22.43 -1.67
CA ALA A 556 20.11 21.58 -1.29
C ALA A 556 18.75 22.24 -1.60
N ARG A 557 18.63 23.54 -1.30
CA ARG A 557 17.40 24.30 -1.58
C ARG A 557 17.17 24.45 -3.09
N VAL A 558 18.22 24.69 -3.88
CA VAL A 558 18.15 24.76 -5.33
C VAL A 558 17.68 23.42 -5.91
N ALA A 559 18.26 22.31 -5.49
CA ALA A 559 17.89 20.97 -5.96
C ALA A 559 16.43 20.66 -5.66
N THR A 560 15.99 20.95 -4.43
CA THR A 560 14.59 20.75 -4.01
C THR A 560 13.65 21.63 -4.82
N TRP A 561 13.97 22.91 -4.98
CA TRP A 561 13.17 23.84 -5.78
C TRP A 561 12.99 23.37 -7.22
N LEU A 562 14.08 23.01 -7.89
CA LEU A 562 14.03 22.54 -9.27
C LEU A 562 13.21 21.24 -9.41
N ARG A 563 13.33 20.33 -8.46
CA ARG A 563 12.52 19.09 -8.44
C ARG A 563 11.04 19.39 -8.24
N ASP A 564 10.70 20.25 -7.29
CA ASP A 564 9.32 20.62 -7.00
C ASP A 564 8.67 21.37 -8.16
N LEU A 565 9.44 22.19 -8.87
CA LEU A 565 9.01 22.78 -10.15
C LEU A 565 8.73 21.71 -11.21
N SER A 566 9.61 20.71 -11.33
CA SER A 566 9.43 19.58 -12.25
C SER A 566 8.18 18.77 -11.93
N ASP A 567 7.89 18.56 -10.68
CA ASP A 567 6.70 17.83 -10.20
C ASP A 567 5.41 18.63 -10.47
N GLY A 568 5.52 19.96 -10.50
CA GLY A 568 4.46 20.86 -10.92
C GLY A 568 3.41 21.19 -9.87
N TYR A 569 3.70 20.97 -8.58
CA TYR A 569 2.76 21.24 -7.48
C TYR A 569 3.08 22.52 -6.68
N VAL A 570 4.28 23.09 -6.80
CA VAL A 570 4.60 24.36 -6.14
C VAL A 570 4.18 25.56 -6.98
N SER A 571 3.79 26.63 -6.28
CA SER A 571 3.58 27.94 -6.90
C SER A 571 4.92 28.54 -7.28
N PHE A 572 5.02 29.10 -8.49
CA PHE A 572 6.25 29.71 -9.01
C PHE A 572 6.15 31.22 -9.23
N ASN A 573 4.98 31.81 -8.99
CA ASN A 573 4.80 33.27 -9.06
C ASN A 573 5.34 33.89 -7.77
N LEU A 574 6.56 34.41 -7.85
CA LEU A 574 7.24 35.04 -6.71
C LEU A 574 6.63 36.43 -6.36
N ASP A 575 5.81 36.99 -7.24
CA ASP A 575 5.13 38.29 -7.07
C ASP A 575 3.81 38.19 -6.29
N GLY A 576 3.44 36.99 -5.82
CA GLY A 576 2.19 36.75 -5.09
C GLY A 576 0.93 36.83 -5.96
N SER A 577 1.04 36.94 -7.30
CA SER A 577 -0.11 36.88 -8.19
C SER A 577 -0.71 35.47 -8.20
N ALA A 578 -1.99 35.37 -7.81
CA ALA A 578 -2.71 34.11 -7.66
C ALA A 578 -3.25 33.55 -8.97
N ASP A 579 -2.71 33.91 -10.13
CA ASP A 579 -3.15 33.34 -11.39
C ASP A 579 -2.52 31.95 -11.62
N TYR A 580 -3.13 30.93 -11.00
CA TYR A 580 -2.74 29.52 -11.17
C TYR A 580 -3.17 28.92 -12.51
N SER A 581 -4.00 29.66 -13.29
CA SER A 581 -4.71 29.07 -14.43
C SER A 581 -3.89 29.02 -15.72
N GLU A 582 -2.92 29.94 -15.90
CA GLU A 582 -2.32 30.15 -17.21
C GLU A 582 -0.96 29.48 -17.43
N ARG A 583 -0.23 29.07 -16.39
CA ARG A 583 1.14 28.59 -16.56
C ARG A 583 1.40 27.24 -15.90
N ARG A 584 1.40 26.20 -16.71
CA ARG A 584 2.09 24.96 -16.36
C ARG A 584 3.57 25.14 -16.59
N MET A 585 4.38 24.94 -15.53
CA MET A 585 5.81 24.77 -15.73
C MET A 585 6.06 23.62 -16.68
N PRO A 586 6.93 23.79 -17.70
CA PRO A 586 7.35 22.68 -18.55
C PRO A 586 8.04 21.61 -17.71
N GLY A 587 7.64 20.37 -17.89
CA GLY A 587 8.16 19.20 -17.16
C GLY A 587 7.60 17.90 -17.76
N PRO A 588 7.97 16.73 -17.23
CA PRO A 588 9.01 16.52 -16.23
C PRO A 588 10.44 16.66 -16.76
N PHE A 589 11.37 16.90 -15.85
CA PHE A 589 12.81 16.81 -16.09
C PHE A 589 13.50 16.24 -14.82
N THR A 590 14.71 15.74 -14.99
CA THR A 590 15.46 15.10 -13.89
C THR A 590 16.49 16.04 -13.31
N VAL A 591 16.57 16.11 -11.99
CA VAL A 591 17.60 16.86 -11.24
C VAL A 591 18.42 15.88 -10.42
N MET A 592 19.70 15.72 -10.72
CA MET A 592 20.57 14.78 -10.04
C MET A 592 21.88 15.45 -9.61
N PRO A 593 22.46 15.06 -8.44
CA PRO A 593 23.84 15.43 -8.14
C PRO A 593 24.71 14.97 -9.28
N SER A 594 25.55 15.87 -9.80
CA SER A 594 26.54 15.50 -10.81
C SER A 594 27.84 15.09 -10.10
N PRO A 595 28.47 13.98 -10.46
CA PRO A 595 29.85 13.78 -10.08
C PRO A 595 30.63 15.00 -10.57
N GLN A 596 31.57 15.52 -9.77
CA GLN A 596 32.36 16.69 -10.12
C GLN A 596 32.91 16.55 -11.55
N PRO A 597 32.79 17.58 -12.40
CA PRO A 597 33.47 17.56 -13.68
C PRO A 597 34.97 17.48 -13.38
N SER A 598 35.67 16.46 -13.90
CA SER A 598 37.11 16.44 -13.84
C SER A 598 37.64 17.70 -14.54
N PRO A 599 38.55 18.45 -13.94
CA PRO A 599 39.09 19.61 -14.58
C PRO A 599 40.01 19.14 -15.72
N ALA A 600 39.60 19.30 -16.90
CA ALA A 600 40.26 19.05 -18.16
C ALA A 600 39.92 17.73 -18.86
N GLY A 601 39.34 17.90 -20.02
CA GLY A 601 39.48 17.02 -21.17
C GLY A 601 38.34 16.02 -21.34
N ARG A 602 37.55 16.26 -22.35
CA ARG A 602 36.83 15.31 -23.20
C ARG A 602 36.80 13.83 -22.71
N GLY A 603 36.17 13.60 -21.62
CA GLY A 603 35.77 12.27 -21.22
C GLY A 603 34.26 12.27 -21.13
N SER A 604 33.61 11.31 -21.72
CA SER A 604 32.19 11.10 -21.58
C SER A 604 31.78 11.26 -20.11
N LEU A 605 30.89 12.20 -19.80
CA LEU A 605 30.28 12.38 -18.47
C LEU A 605 29.34 11.24 -18.10
N VAL A 606 29.44 10.15 -18.82
CA VAL A 606 28.78 8.89 -18.51
C VAL A 606 29.78 8.09 -17.68
N SER A 607 29.77 8.25 -16.37
CA SER A 607 30.32 7.20 -15.53
C SER A 607 29.42 5.99 -15.73
N ALA A 608 29.97 4.97 -16.34
CA ALA A 608 29.31 3.67 -16.55
C ALA A 608 28.95 2.94 -15.25
N ASP A 609 29.25 3.54 -14.09
CA ASP A 609 29.20 2.92 -12.78
C ASP A 609 27.88 3.14 -12.01
N LYS A 610 26.84 3.70 -12.64
CA LYS A 610 25.53 3.84 -11.98
C LYS A 610 24.39 3.44 -12.91
N PRO A 611 24.03 2.16 -12.93
CA PRO A 611 23.04 1.58 -13.86
C PRO A 611 21.60 2.07 -13.68
N TRP A 612 21.25 2.68 -12.57
CA TRP A 612 19.89 3.15 -12.28
C TRP A 612 19.47 4.42 -13.05
N PHE A 613 20.31 4.93 -13.95
CA PHE A 613 20.01 6.00 -14.91
C PHE A 613 19.33 5.52 -16.19
N ILE A 614 18.83 4.34 -16.22
CA ILE A 614 17.99 3.90 -17.32
C ILE A 614 16.60 4.55 -17.16
N GLY A 615 16.53 5.84 -17.42
CA GLY A 615 15.35 6.34 -18.11
C GLY A 615 15.23 5.45 -19.34
N ILE A 616 14.09 4.83 -19.54
CA ILE A 616 13.79 3.97 -20.68
C ILE A 616 14.34 4.65 -21.93
N GLN A 617 15.57 4.35 -22.33
CA GLN A 617 16.07 4.63 -23.65
C GLN A 617 15.41 3.60 -24.55
N ALA A 618 14.37 4.02 -25.24
CA ALA A 618 13.96 3.35 -26.46
C ALA A 618 15.20 3.26 -27.37
N GLY A 619 15.83 2.08 -27.45
CA GLY A 619 16.94 1.86 -28.35
C GLY A 619 18.13 1.11 -27.80
N VAL A 620 17.95 0.14 -26.90
CA VAL A 620 18.97 -0.91 -26.75
C VAL A 620 18.89 -1.79 -27.99
N GLN A 621 19.87 -1.66 -28.89
CA GLN A 621 20.09 -2.66 -29.94
C GLN A 621 20.28 -3.99 -29.22
N LYS A 622 19.40 -4.93 -29.46
CA LYS A 622 19.58 -6.33 -29.10
C LYS A 622 20.83 -6.81 -29.85
N GLU A 623 21.94 -6.95 -29.16
CA GLU A 623 22.99 -7.84 -29.66
C GLU A 623 22.35 -9.23 -29.74
N ALA A 624 22.48 -9.82 -30.92
CA ALA A 624 21.89 -11.11 -31.21
C ALA A 624 22.42 -12.14 -30.21
N LEU A 625 21.49 -12.78 -29.49
CA LEU A 625 21.81 -14.00 -28.72
C LEU A 625 22.47 -15.00 -29.66
N PRO A 626 23.55 -15.67 -29.26
CA PRO A 626 24.09 -16.73 -30.07
C PRO A 626 23.03 -17.81 -30.26
N SER A 627 22.84 -18.23 -31.51
CA SER A 627 21.93 -19.31 -31.86
C SER A 627 22.42 -20.61 -31.20
N PHE A 628 21.55 -21.18 -30.37
CA PHE A 628 21.68 -22.58 -29.93
C PHE A 628 21.22 -23.53 -31.02
#